data_6ce05cf704ebec194d416cff0a02c581
#
_entry.id   6ce05cf704ebec194d416cff0a02c581
#
_cell.length_a   1.000
_cell.length_b   1.000
_cell.length_c   1.000
_cell.angle_alpha   90.00
_cell.angle_beta   90.00
_cell.angle_gamma   90.00
#
_symmetry.space_group_name_H-M   'P 1'
#
loop_
_entity.id
_entity.type
_entity.pdbx_description
1 polymer ?
#
loop_
_entity_poly.entity_id
_entity_poly.type
_entity_poly.pdbx_seq_one_letter_code
_entity_poly.pdbx_strand_id
1 'polypeptide(L)'
;MNTKTKALSRPRHKMTIEKDVKIKMRDGAILYADIFRPKAAGKFPAIVNISAYQKDKVWVPPADLEEKANPYMTWETVNPLWWVPRGYVCIRVDTRGSGKSPGLSDPGGWQETLDFYDSIEWAARQAWSSGKIGTSGISYHATTQWRVAGLQPPSLKAIIPWEGWGDCYRDASFHGGIFQLYYLATWYATQMAHHLLGDPQEYNPDAFRNERLFQYMQHSLDTGWWDNRSAQWDKIKVPFLSAGNWSGHNLHLRGNTEGFVRAASKHKKLRIHTGTHYHAFYTEEGRRDQLRWFDYWLKGIDTGIMDEPPVKLLIRTGGGGMNDYKFRFENEWPLARTRWTRFYLRADQKEPAPEPMGCEGSLLKQAPMKRAALTYSATGVSHAGVASASSTMLAAGATHRIGVSFETAPMKADTEVTGPIKLVLWISSTQKDMDIFATIRNIGLDGKDVWEVGQQGQQVPVAKGWLRASHRKLDPDMSLPYRPYHAHNERWWLRPGEPVACEVEIWPACMVFKQGHRIRLDIQPRDGVGAAPYLHYPAAYNTGGENTVHTGGSMASYLLLPISPLKS
;
A
#
# COMPACT_ATOMS: atom_id res chain seq x y z
N MET A 1 -21.54 16.92 8.46
CA MET A 1 -22.78 17.06 7.65
C MET A 1 -23.36 15.69 7.41
N ASN A 2 -24.59 15.45 7.84
CA ASN A 2 -25.31 14.19 7.56
C ASN A 2 -25.82 14.26 6.13
N THR A 3 -25.02 13.82 5.14
CA THR A 3 -25.45 13.73 3.75
C THR A 3 -26.49 12.61 3.64
N LYS A 4 -27.75 12.96 3.52
CA LYS A 4 -28.83 12.00 3.30
C LYS A 4 -28.58 11.27 1.99
N THR A 5 -28.34 9.97 2.05
CA THR A 5 -28.29 9.11 0.86
C THR A 5 -29.64 9.21 0.15
N LYS A 6 -29.64 9.72 -1.09
CA LYS A 6 -30.87 10.00 -1.83
C LYS A 6 -31.60 8.72 -2.25
N ALA A 7 -30.88 7.78 -2.87
CA ALA A 7 -31.41 6.48 -3.26
C ALA A 7 -30.32 5.42 -3.34
N LEU A 8 -30.66 4.14 -3.14
CA LEU A 8 -29.77 3.00 -3.32
C LEU A 8 -30.54 1.79 -3.86
N SER A 9 -29.85 0.96 -4.63
CA SER A 9 -30.37 -0.34 -5.05
C SER A 9 -30.68 -1.23 -3.87
N ARG A 10 -31.90 -1.78 -3.83
CA ARG A 10 -32.36 -2.71 -2.79
C ARG A 10 -32.30 -4.15 -3.27
N PRO A 11 -32.12 -5.14 -2.39
CA PRO A 11 -32.14 -6.55 -2.77
C PRO A 11 -33.54 -6.95 -3.26
N ARG A 12 -33.62 -7.42 -4.53
CA ARG A 12 -34.88 -7.80 -5.18
C ARG A 12 -34.79 -9.07 -6.02
N HIS A 13 -33.58 -9.52 -6.36
CA HIS A 13 -33.39 -10.61 -7.30
C HIS A 13 -32.85 -11.86 -6.61
N LYS A 14 -33.31 -13.03 -7.07
CA LYS A 14 -32.63 -14.30 -6.81
C LYS A 14 -31.40 -14.41 -7.70
N MET A 15 -30.44 -15.23 -7.29
CA MET A 15 -29.19 -15.46 -8.01
C MET A 15 -29.31 -16.72 -8.89
N THR A 16 -28.70 -16.67 -10.08
CA THR A 16 -28.33 -17.84 -10.88
C THR A 16 -26.83 -17.82 -11.09
N ILE A 17 -26.23 -18.99 -11.33
CA ILE A 17 -24.78 -19.19 -11.39
C ILE A 17 -24.47 -19.96 -12.67
N GLU A 18 -23.48 -19.48 -13.40
CA GLU A 18 -22.88 -20.15 -14.55
C GLU A 18 -21.40 -20.38 -14.26
N LYS A 19 -20.99 -21.63 -14.22
CA LYS A 19 -19.63 -22.05 -13.89
C LYS A 19 -18.83 -22.33 -15.14
N ASP A 20 -17.51 -22.08 -15.08
CA ASP A 20 -16.55 -22.43 -16.12
C ASP A 20 -16.91 -21.90 -17.51
N VAL A 21 -17.44 -20.68 -17.55
CA VAL A 21 -17.79 -20.02 -18.82
C VAL A 21 -16.51 -19.66 -19.57
N LYS A 22 -16.41 -20.07 -20.81
CA LYS A 22 -15.25 -19.83 -21.68
C LYS A 22 -15.27 -18.40 -22.23
N ILE A 23 -14.16 -17.68 -22.05
CA ILE A 23 -13.93 -16.35 -22.60
C ILE A 23 -12.76 -16.42 -23.57
N LYS A 24 -13.01 -16.16 -24.84
CA LYS A 24 -11.94 -16.14 -25.86
C LYS A 24 -11.25 -14.78 -25.86
N MET A 25 -9.93 -14.81 -25.66
CA MET A 25 -9.04 -13.65 -25.70
C MET A 25 -8.69 -13.28 -27.14
N ARG A 26 -8.17 -12.08 -27.38
CA ARG A 26 -7.78 -11.56 -28.71
C ARG A 26 -6.74 -12.40 -29.42
N ASP A 27 -5.88 -13.08 -28.69
CA ASP A 27 -4.85 -13.96 -29.21
C ASP A 27 -5.30 -15.42 -29.40
N GLY A 28 -6.60 -15.68 -29.13
CA GLY A 28 -7.21 -17.01 -29.26
C GLY A 28 -7.17 -17.87 -28.00
N ALA A 29 -6.46 -17.48 -26.95
CA ALA A 29 -6.48 -18.19 -25.68
C ALA A 29 -7.89 -18.21 -25.07
N ILE A 30 -8.19 -19.26 -24.31
CA ILE A 30 -9.47 -19.39 -23.60
C ILE A 30 -9.22 -19.27 -22.12
N LEU A 31 -9.85 -18.27 -21.48
CA LEU A 31 -9.92 -18.16 -20.02
C LEU A 31 -11.27 -18.66 -19.52
N TYR A 32 -11.30 -19.04 -18.25
CA TYR A 32 -12.52 -19.54 -17.61
C TYR A 32 -13.00 -18.56 -16.55
N ALA A 33 -14.33 -18.35 -16.52
CA ALA A 33 -14.99 -17.45 -15.58
C ALA A 33 -16.17 -18.11 -14.87
N ASP A 34 -16.45 -17.67 -13.66
CA ASP A 34 -17.70 -17.92 -12.95
C ASP A 34 -18.56 -16.66 -12.98
N ILE A 35 -19.84 -16.80 -13.33
CA ILE A 35 -20.80 -15.71 -13.47
C ILE A 35 -21.93 -15.89 -12.48
N PHE A 36 -22.11 -14.91 -11.61
CA PHE A 36 -23.21 -14.82 -10.66
C PHE A 36 -24.10 -13.67 -11.11
N ARG A 37 -25.36 -13.97 -11.50
CA ARG A 37 -26.25 -12.94 -12.05
C ARG A 37 -27.69 -13.01 -11.52
N PRO A 38 -28.45 -11.91 -11.61
CA PRO A 38 -29.87 -11.92 -11.29
C PRO A 38 -30.63 -12.94 -12.13
N LYS A 39 -31.44 -13.77 -11.47
CA LYS A 39 -32.39 -14.69 -12.13
C LYS A 39 -33.64 -13.90 -12.51
N ALA A 40 -33.51 -13.02 -13.51
CA ALA A 40 -34.57 -12.16 -13.99
C ALA A 40 -34.31 -11.76 -15.44
N ALA A 41 -35.36 -11.42 -16.18
CA ALA A 41 -35.24 -10.76 -17.47
C ALA A 41 -34.69 -9.33 -17.31
N GLY A 42 -33.98 -8.84 -18.31
CA GLY A 42 -33.39 -7.50 -18.31
C GLY A 42 -31.87 -7.48 -18.45
N LYS A 43 -31.33 -6.27 -18.46
CA LYS A 43 -29.90 -6.01 -18.60
C LYS A 43 -29.36 -5.39 -17.31
N PHE A 44 -28.26 -5.93 -16.82
CA PHE A 44 -27.65 -5.54 -15.56
C PHE A 44 -26.21 -5.08 -15.75
N PRO A 45 -25.72 -4.10 -14.98
CA PRO A 45 -24.30 -3.77 -14.95
C PRO A 45 -23.52 -4.91 -14.31
N ALA A 46 -22.26 -5.10 -14.72
CA ALA A 46 -21.40 -6.14 -14.17
C ALA A 46 -20.20 -5.57 -13.40
N ILE A 47 -19.79 -6.30 -12.36
CA ILE A 47 -18.54 -6.12 -11.65
C ILE A 47 -17.63 -7.29 -12.05
N VAL A 48 -16.52 -6.98 -12.73
CA VAL A 48 -15.60 -7.98 -13.28
C VAL A 48 -14.30 -7.95 -12.49
N ASN A 49 -13.83 -9.13 -12.10
CA ASN A 49 -12.52 -9.35 -11.48
C ASN A 49 -11.72 -10.37 -12.28
N ILE A 50 -10.40 -10.19 -12.31
CA ILE A 50 -9.45 -11.18 -12.81
C ILE A 50 -8.36 -11.40 -11.77
N SER A 51 -7.99 -12.64 -11.52
CA SER A 51 -6.87 -12.94 -10.62
C SER A 51 -6.31 -14.33 -10.81
N ALA A 52 -5.12 -14.53 -10.24
CA ALA A 52 -4.49 -15.83 -10.14
C ALA A 52 -4.92 -16.63 -8.90
N TYR A 53 -5.86 -16.14 -8.09
CA TYR A 53 -6.31 -16.80 -6.84
C TYR A 53 -7.36 -17.89 -7.04
N GLN A 54 -7.69 -18.25 -8.27
CA GLN A 54 -8.78 -19.15 -8.64
C GLN A 54 -10.18 -18.59 -8.32
N LYS A 55 -11.02 -18.56 -9.35
CA LYS A 55 -12.37 -17.98 -9.34
C LYS A 55 -13.35 -18.64 -8.38
N ASP A 56 -13.11 -19.90 -8.04
CA ASP A 56 -14.00 -20.77 -7.27
C ASP A 56 -13.42 -21.24 -5.93
N LYS A 57 -12.20 -20.79 -5.57
CA LYS A 57 -11.60 -21.13 -4.28
C LYS A 57 -12.27 -20.34 -3.17
N VAL A 58 -13.01 -21.07 -2.32
CA VAL A 58 -13.76 -20.46 -1.22
C VAL A 58 -12.81 -19.93 -0.15
N TRP A 59 -13.03 -18.67 0.22
CA TRP A 59 -12.38 -18.04 1.36
C TRP A 59 -13.29 -18.06 2.59
N VAL A 60 -12.75 -18.49 3.72
CA VAL A 60 -13.43 -18.42 5.01
C VAL A 60 -12.96 -17.15 5.73
N PRO A 61 -13.81 -16.14 5.85
CA PRO A 61 -13.45 -14.90 6.53
C PRO A 61 -13.26 -15.14 8.03
N PRO A 62 -12.49 -14.26 8.73
CA PRO A 62 -12.43 -14.26 10.18
C PRO A 62 -13.80 -14.10 10.83
N ALA A 63 -13.97 -14.68 12.02
CA ALA A 63 -15.26 -14.72 12.71
C ALA A 63 -15.80 -13.34 13.10
N ASP A 64 -14.92 -12.37 13.31
CA ASP A 64 -15.25 -10.99 13.67
C ASP A 64 -15.65 -10.12 12.47
N LEU A 65 -15.53 -10.63 11.23
CA LEU A 65 -15.98 -9.90 10.05
C LEU A 65 -17.51 -9.79 10.03
N GLU A 66 -18.04 -8.60 9.71
CA GLU A 66 -19.49 -8.39 9.59
C GLU A 66 -20.11 -9.29 8.52
N GLU A 67 -19.44 -9.46 7.39
CA GLU A 67 -19.89 -10.32 6.31
C GLU A 67 -19.55 -11.78 6.61
N LYS A 68 -20.58 -12.61 6.76
CA LYS A 68 -20.41 -14.01 7.17
C LYS A 68 -19.96 -14.90 6.03
N ALA A 69 -19.24 -15.97 6.39
CA ALA A 69 -18.80 -16.99 5.47
C ALA A 69 -19.98 -17.57 4.67
N ASN A 70 -19.76 -17.82 3.39
CA ASN A 70 -20.71 -18.47 2.51
C ASN A 70 -19.96 -19.16 1.33
N PRO A 71 -20.59 -20.09 0.62
CA PRO A 71 -19.91 -20.89 -0.41
C PRO A 71 -19.52 -20.11 -1.67
N TYR A 72 -19.81 -18.81 -1.73
CA TYR A 72 -19.52 -17.97 -2.90
C TYR A 72 -18.52 -16.85 -2.59
N MET A 73 -17.98 -16.79 -1.38
CA MET A 73 -16.91 -15.86 -1.07
C MET A 73 -15.57 -16.38 -1.61
N THR A 74 -14.84 -15.54 -2.31
CA THR A 74 -13.44 -15.76 -2.67
C THR A 74 -12.59 -14.63 -2.13
N TRP A 75 -11.30 -14.88 -2.00
CA TRP A 75 -10.35 -13.93 -1.45
C TRP A 75 -10.39 -12.58 -2.18
N GLU A 76 -10.54 -11.49 -1.41
CA GLU A 76 -10.40 -10.10 -1.87
C GLU A 76 -11.43 -9.62 -2.91
N THR A 77 -12.53 -10.36 -3.14
CA THR A 77 -13.55 -9.98 -4.14
C THR A 77 -14.88 -9.59 -3.53
N VAL A 78 -15.73 -8.99 -4.35
CA VAL A 78 -17.12 -8.69 -3.98
C VAL A 78 -17.92 -9.97 -3.71
N ASN A 79 -18.78 -9.96 -2.67
CA ASN A 79 -19.64 -11.10 -2.36
C ASN A 79 -20.89 -11.13 -3.26
N PRO A 80 -21.08 -12.16 -4.10
CA PRO A 80 -22.24 -12.24 -4.99
C PRO A 80 -23.59 -12.28 -4.26
N LEU A 81 -23.65 -12.88 -3.05
CA LEU A 81 -24.91 -12.91 -2.26
C LEU A 81 -25.36 -11.51 -1.83
N TRP A 82 -24.45 -10.57 -1.76
CA TRP A 82 -24.78 -9.19 -1.42
C TRP A 82 -25.07 -8.34 -2.66
N TRP A 83 -24.31 -8.51 -3.76
CA TRP A 83 -24.38 -7.68 -4.95
C TRP A 83 -25.47 -8.11 -5.94
N VAL A 84 -25.60 -9.43 -6.20
CA VAL A 84 -26.55 -9.93 -7.21
C VAL A 84 -28.00 -9.62 -6.86
N PRO A 85 -28.48 -9.76 -5.61
CA PRO A 85 -29.83 -9.34 -5.27
C PRO A 85 -30.12 -7.86 -5.54
N ARG A 86 -29.08 -7.02 -5.57
CA ARG A 86 -29.18 -5.58 -5.87
C ARG A 86 -29.09 -5.25 -7.35
N GLY A 87 -29.15 -6.27 -8.22
CA GLY A 87 -29.17 -6.10 -9.67
C GLY A 87 -27.81 -5.81 -10.28
N TYR A 88 -26.78 -6.52 -9.80
CA TYR A 88 -25.43 -6.56 -10.40
C TYR A 88 -25.09 -7.96 -10.83
N VAL A 89 -24.30 -8.09 -11.87
CA VAL A 89 -23.63 -9.35 -12.23
C VAL A 89 -22.25 -9.31 -11.63
N CYS A 90 -21.81 -10.40 -10.94
CA CYS A 90 -20.45 -10.56 -10.47
C CYS A 90 -19.74 -11.59 -11.35
N ILE A 91 -18.59 -11.25 -11.89
CA ILE A 91 -17.79 -12.13 -12.77
C ILE A 91 -16.39 -12.25 -12.20
N ARG A 92 -15.92 -13.49 -12.08
CA ARG A 92 -14.56 -13.82 -11.64
C ARG A 92 -13.88 -14.62 -12.73
N VAL A 93 -12.75 -14.14 -13.20
CA VAL A 93 -11.97 -14.74 -14.29
C VAL A 93 -10.65 -15.26 -13.71
N ASP A 94 -10.31 -16.52 -14.00
CA ASP A 94 -8.98 -17.06 -13.75
C ASP A 94 -8.00 -16.49 -14.78
N THR A 95 -6.86 -15.95 -14.32
CA THR A 95 -5.76 -15.55 -15.21
C THR A 95 -5.16 -16.77 -15.91
N ARG A 96 -4.35 -16.56 -16.95
CA ARG A 96 -3.58 -17.62 -17.58
C ARG A 96 -2.74 -18.37 -16.56
N GLY A 97 -2.69 -19.69 -16.68
CA GLY A 97 -1.94 -20.57 -15.78
C GLY A 97 -2.51 -20.68 -14.37
N SER A 98 -3.76 -20.23 -14.16
CA SER A 98 -4.44 -20.35 -12.87
C SER A 98 -5.78 -21.07 -13.02
N GLY A 99 -6.13 -21.89 -12.04
CA GLY A 99 -7.37 -22.67 -12.05
C GLY A 99 -7.51 -23.50 -13.33
N LYS A 100 -8.60 -23.27 -14.07
CA LYS A 100 -8.84 -23.95 -15.36
C LYS A 100 -8.30 -23.19 -16.58
N SER A 101 -7.80 -21.98 -16.42
CA SER A 101 -7.27 -21.18 -17.52
C SER A 101 -5.87 -21.63 -17.90
N PRO A 102 -5.65 -22.14 -19.14
CA PRO A 102 -4.34 -22.62 -19.57
C PRO A 102 -3.37 -21.48 -19.83
N GLY A 103 -2.10 -21.82 -20.01
CA GLY A 103 -1.02 -20.90 -20.39
C GLY A 103 -0.07 -20.57 -19.25
N LEU A 104 0.83 -19.64 -19.50
CA LEU A 104 1.84 -19.21 -18.56
C LEU A 104 1.26 -18.18 -17.57
N SER A 105 1.44 -18.43 -16.29
CA SER A 105 1.08 -17.46 -15.23
C SER A 105 2.13 -16.37 -15.14
N ASP A 106 1.75 -15.12 -15.44
CA ASP A 106 2.54 -13.91 -15.18
C ASP A 106 1.71 -12.88 -14.42
N PRO A 107 1.45 -13.11 -13.12
CA PRO A 107 0.67 -12.19 -12.31
C PRO A 107 1.33 -10.81 -12.27
N GLY A 108 0.55 -9.79 -12.60
CA GLY A 108 1.06 -8.43 -12.73
C GLY A 108 1.74 -8.13 -14.07
N GLY A 109 1.77 -9.07 -15.00
CA GLY A 109 2.34 -8.87 -16.32
C GLY A 109 1.42 -8.14 -17.30
N TRP A 110 1.99 -7.79 -18.45
CA TRP A 110 1.25 -7.07 -19.49
C TRP A 110 0.11 -7.90 -20.10
N GLN A 111 0.36 -9.19 -20.32
CA GLN A 111 -0.65 -10.07 -20.91
C GLN A 111 -1.90 -10.20 -20.02
N GLU A 112 -1.72 -10.27 -18.70
CA GLU A 112 -2.86 -10.25 -17.77
C GLU A 112 -3.69 -8.97 -17.91
N THR A 113 -3.05 -7.83 -18.13
CA THR A 113 -3.76 -6.56 -18.34
C THR A 113 -4.58 -6.56 -19.64
N LEU A 114 -4.04 -7.16 -20.71
CA LEU A 114 -4.77 -7.34 -21.97
C LEU A 114 -5.94 -8.32 -21.83
N ASP A 115 -5.73 -9.42 -21.10
CA ASP A 115 -6.78 -10.41 -20.83
C ASP A 115 -7.91 -9.81 -19.98
N PHE A 116 -7.57 -8.92 -19.06
CA PHE A 116 -8.58 -8.21 -18.27
C PHE A 116 -9.38 -7.24 -19.13
N TYR A 117 -8.73 -6.52 -20.05
CA TYR A 117 -9.42 -5.69 -21.03
C TYR A 117 -10.42 -6.52 -21.86
N ASP A 118 -9.99 -7.66 -22.41
CA ASP A 118 -10.83 -8.54 -23.22
C ASP A 118 -12.01 -9.10 -22.42
N SER A 119 -11.78 -9.45 -21.16
CA SER A 119 -12.82 -9.93 -20.23
C SER A 119 -13.88 -8.86 -19.94
N ILE A 120 -13.47 -7.60 -19.77
CA ILE A 120 -14.39 -6.45 -19.60
C ILE A 120 -15.26 -6.26 -20.84
N GLU A 121 -14.65 -6.24 -22.02
CA GLU A 121 -15.39 -6.04 -23.29
C GLU A 121 -16.25 -7.26 -23.65
N TRP A 122 -15.80 -8.47 -23.30
CA TRP A 122 -16.64 -9.66 -23.44
C TRP A 122 -17.88 -9.57 -22.56
N ALA A 123 -17.73 -9.20 -21.30
CA ALA A 123 -18.85 -9.07 -20.35
C ALA A 123 -19.86 -8.03 -20.81
N ALA A 124 -19.41 -6.94 -21.39
CA ALA A 124 -20.28 -5.87 -21.90
C ALA A 124 -21.18 -6.32 -23.05
N ARG A 125 -20.72 -7.28 -23.87
CA ARG A 125 -21.46 -7.79 -25.05
C ARG A 125 -22.46 -8.89 -24.74
N GLN A 126 -22.53 -9.39 -23.50
CA GLN A 126 -23.45 -10.46 -23.15
C GLN A 126 -24.91 -10.02 -23.16
N ALA A 127 -25.84 -10.92 -23.50
CA ALA A 127 -27.26 -10.62 -23.62
C ALA A 127 -27.88 -10.02 -22.35
N TRP A 128 -27.41 -10.45 -21.19
CA TRP A 128 -27.82 -9.97 -19.87
C TRP A 128 -27.13 -8.67 -19.45
N SER A 129 -26.15 -8.18 -20.19
CA SER A 129 -25.34 -7.02 -19.82
C SER A 129 -26.00 -5.71 -20.24
N SER A 130 -25.93 -4.70 -19.38
CA SER A 130 -26.28 -3.32 -19.73
C SER A 130 -25.19 -2.60 -20.54
N GLY A 131 -24.05 -3.26 -20.80
CA GLY A 131 -22.90 -2.65 -21.44
C GLY A 131 -22.05 -1.77 -20.51
N LYS A 132 -22.44 -1.63 -19.24
CA LYS A 132 -21.71 -0.84 -18.25
C LYS A 132 -20.98 -1.76 -17.27
N ILE A 133 -19.66 -1.70 -17.28
CA ILE A 133 -18.79 -2.54 -16.45
C ILE A 133 -18.12 -1.69 -15.38
N GLY A 134 -18.08 -2.24 -14.16
CA GLY A 134 -17.25 -1.78 -13.06
C GLY A 134 -16.26 -2.84 -12.63
N THR A 135 -15.24 -2.45 -11.86
CA THR A 135 -14.29 -3.37 -11.20
C THR A 135 -14.12 -2.98 -9.74
N SER A 136 -14.10 -3.95 -8.84
CA SER A 136 -13.92 -3.71 -7.40
C SER A 136 -13.26 -4.91 -6.74
N GLY A 137 -12.34 -4.68 -5.85
CA GLY A 137 -11.66 -5.71 -5.05
C GLY A 137 -10.44 -5.13 -4.37
N ILE A 138 -9.87 -5.94 -3.48
CA ILE A 138 -8.75 -5.55 -2.62
C ILE A 138 -7.44 -5.99 -3.27
N SER A 139 -6.33 -5.32 -2.95
CA SER A 139 -4.96 -5.77 -3.18
C SER A 139 -4.66 -6.10 -4.66
N TYR A 140 -4.43 -7.36 -4.95
CA TYR A 140 -4.19 -7.83 -6.31
C TYR A 140 -5.32 -7.41 -7.27
N HIS A 141 -6.57 -7.58 -6.84
CA HIS A 141 -7.73 -7.15 -7.61
C HIS A 141 -7.81 -5.62 -7.77
N ALA A 142 -7.25 -4.84 -6.85
CA ALA A 142 -7.16 -3.38 -6.99
C ALA A 142 -6.05 -2.97 -7.97
N THR A 143 -4.92 -3.63 -7.90
CA THR A 143 -3.76 -3.39 -8.78
C THR A 143 -4.08 -3.65 -10.25
N THR A 144 -4.80 -4.74 -10.53
CA THR A 144 -5.25 -5.04 -11.90
C THR A 144 -6.18 -3.95 -12.45
N GLN A 145 -6.99 -3.31 -11.59
CA GLN A 145 -7.87 -2.21 -11.99
C GLN A 145 -7.08 -0.99 -12.45
N TRP A 146 -6.03 -0.59 -11.70
CA TRP A 146 -5.17 0.53 -12.09
C TRP A 146 -4.54 0.33 -13.47
N ARG A 147 -4.03 -0.88 -13.73
CA ARG A 147 -3.39 -1.21 -15.00
C ARG A 147 -4.37 -1.22 -16.17
N VAL A 148 -5.49 -1.92 -16.05
CA VAL A 148 -6.47 -2.01 -17.14
C VAL A 148 -7.16 -0.67 -17.41
N ALA A 149 -7.35 0.17 -16.39
CA ALA A 149 -7.90 1.52 -16.55
C ALA A 149 -7.02 2.41 -17.44
N GLY A 150 -5.71 2.20 -17.44
CA GLY A 150 -4.77 2.87 -18.35
C GLY A 150 -4.98 2.50 -19.82
N LEU A 151 -5.54 1.31 -20.11
CA LEU A 151 -5.91 0.89 -21.46
C LEU A 151 -7.26 1.44 -21.93
N GLN A 152 -8.03 2.07 -21.05
CA GLN A 152 -9.30 2.73 -21.33
C GLN A 152 -10.34 1.83 -22.05
N PRO A 153 -10.69 0.62 -21.51
CA PRO A 153 -11.73 -0.20 -22.15
C PRO A 153 -13.03 0.62 -22.28
N PRO A 154 -13.63 0.67 -23.48
CA PRO A 154 -14.84 1.51 -23.72
C PRO A 154 -16.01 1.21 -22.78
N SER A 155 -16.14 -0.06 -22.36
CA SER A 155 -17.24 -0.50 -21.50
C SER A 155 -16.96 -0.29 -20.00
N LEU A 156 -15.72 0.02 -19.61
CA LEU A 156 -15.35 0.28 -18.21
C LEU A 156 -15.82 1.69 -17.79
N LYS A 157 -16.77 1.77 -16.86
CA LYS A 157 -17.43 3.03 -16.46
C LYS A 157 -17.06 3.52 -15.07
N ALA A 158 -16.61 2.63 -14.18
CA ALA A 158 -16.15 2.99 -12.83
C ALA A 158 -15.25 1.91 -12.26
N ILE A 159 -14.28 2.30 -11.42
CA ILE A 159 -13.43 1.37 -10.70
C ILE A 159 -13.39 1.71 -9.20
N ILE A 160 -13.14 0.69 -8.36
CA ILE A 160 -12.95 0.83 -6.92
C ILE A 160 -11.68 0.04 -6.53
N PRO A 161 -10.49 0.61 -6.75
CA PRO A 161 -9.24 -0.01 -6.31
C PRO A 161 -9.07 0.15 -4.81
N TRP A 162 -9.29 -0.95 -4.07
CA TRP A 162 -9.21 -0.99 -2.61
C TRP A 162 -7.88 -1.58 -2.16
N GLU A 163 -7.06 -0.80 -1.46
CA GLU A 163 -5.70 -1.20 -1.04
C GLU A 163 -4.86 -1.75 -2.22
N GLY A 164 -4.66 -0.95 -3.27
CA GLY A 164 -3.95 -1.35 -4.47
C GLY A 164 -2.69 -0.53 -4.72
N TRP A 165 -1.52 -1.18 -4.78
CA TRP A 165 -0.33 -0.52 -5.29
C TRP A 165 -0.49 -0.13 -6.77
N GLY A 166 0.20 0.91 -7.19
CA GLY A 166 0.13 1.40 -8.56
C GLY A 166 1.47 1.42 -9.28
N ASP A 167 2.56 1.63 -8.55
CA ASP A 167 3.93 1.58 -9.05
C ASP A 167 4.57 0.27 -8.58
N CYS A 168 4.73 -0.69 -9.49
CA CYS A 168 5.22 -2.02 -9.14
C CYS A 168 6.65 -1.98 -8.59
N TYR A 169 7.48 -1.05 -9.06
CA TYR A 169 8.83 -0.87 -8.55
C TYR A 169 8.81 -0.30 -7.13
N ARG A 170 8.22 0.90 -6.94
CA ARG A 170 8.32 1.68 -5.70
C ARG A 170 7.38 1.21 -4.59
N ASP A 171 6.20 0.69 -4.95
CA ASP A 171 5.18 0.33 -3.96
C ASP A 171 5.30 -1.12 -3.48
N ALA A 172 5.82 -2.04 -4.33
CA ALA A 172 5.75 -3.47 -4.07
C ALA A 172 7.10 -4.19 -4.11
N SER A 173 8.07 -3.73 -4.91
CA SER A 173 9.26 -4.54 -5.20
C SER A 173 10.54 -3.95 -4.63
N PHE A 174 10.75 -2.63 -4.75
CA PHE A 174 11.97 -1.94 -4.34
C PHE A 174 11.66 -0.63 -3.61
N HIS A 175 11.37 -0.72 -2.32
CA HIS A 175 11.15 0.49 -1.53
C HIS A 175 12.46 1.28 -1.39
N GLY A 176 12.50 2.48 -1.96
CA GLY A 176 13.70 3.30 -1.98
C GLY A 176 14.91 2.58 -2.62
N GLY A 177 14.71 1.63 -3.53
CA GLY A 177 15.75 0.81 -4.14
C GLY A 177 16.17 -0.42 -3.33
N ILE A 178 15.53 -0.72 -2.19
CA ILE A 178 15.78 -1.89 -1.34
C ILE A 178 14.75 -2.97 -1.68
N PHE A 179 15.23 -4.17 -2.04
CA PHE A 179 14.37 -5.25 -2.50
C PHE A 179 13.52 -5.85 -1.36
N GLN A 180 12.21 -5.91 -1.58
CA GLN A 180 11.27 -6.55 -0.67
C GLN A 180 11.18 -8.05 -0.94
N LEU A 181 12.08 -8.80 -0.33
CA LEU A 181 12.20 -10.24 -0.58
C LEU A 181 11.06 -11.04 0.05
N TYR A 182 10.78 -10.77 1.32
CA TYR A 182 9.91 -11.64 2.11
C TYR A 182 8.49 -11.70 1.53
N TYR A 183 7.91 -10.53 1.21
CA TYR A 183 6.57 -10.49 0.63
C TYR A 183 6.51 -11.22 -0.72
N LEU A 184 7.41 -10.90 -1.63
CA LEU A 184 7.41 -11.51 -2.97
C LEU A 184 7.65 -13.02 -2.91
N ALA A 185 8.61 -13.50 -2.13
CA ALA A 185 8.88 -14.91 -1.97
C ALA A 185 7.75 -15.63 -1.22
N THR A 186 7.33 -15.11 -0.07
CA THR A 186 6.30 -15.73 0.76
C THR A 186 4.93 -15.68 0.08
N TRP A 187 4.52 -14.53 -0.47
CA TRP A 187 3.25 -14.42 -1.17
C TRP A 187 3.19 -15.36 -2.38
N TYR A 188 4.26 -15.42 -3.17
CA TYR A 188 4.31 -16.33 -4.30
C TYR A 188 4.21 -17.79 -3.84
N ALA A 189 5.00 -18.21 -2.85
CA ALA A 189 5.01 -19.57 -2.36
C ALA A 189 3.72 -19.98 -1.64
N THR A 190 3.13 -19.07 -0.85
CA THR A 190 1.99 -19.41 0.02
C THR A 190 0.63 -19.05 -0.57
N GLN A 191 0.56 -18.03 -1.42
CA GLN A 191 -0.69 -17.57 -2.00
C GLN A 191 -0.84 -17.95 -3.48
N MET A 192 0.27 -17.92 -4.23
CA MET A 192 0.22 -18.13 -5.67
C MET A 192 0.50 -19.56 -6.08
N ALA A 193 1.55 -20.19 -5.55
CA ALA A 193 2.01 -21.49 -6.05
C ALA A 193 0.92 -22.57 -6.00
N HIS A 194 0.16 -22.67 -4.92
CA HIS A 194 -0.89 -23.68 -4.84
C HIS A 194 -2.17 -23.35 -5.62
N HIS A 195 -2.35 -22.10 -6.08
CA HIS A 195 -3.39 -21.76 -7.05
C HIS A 195 -2.97 -22.10 -8.49
N LEU A 196 -1.67 -22.16 -8.75
CA LEU A 196 -1.13 -22.51 -10.05
C LEU A 196 -1.09 -24.04 -10.28
N LEU A 197 -1.03 -24.81 -9.19
CA LEU A 197 -0.85 -26.25 -9.26
C LEU A 197 -2.10 -27.01 -9.72
N GLY A 198 -3.27 -26.40 -9.63
CA GLY A 198 -4.52 -27.08 -9.93
C GLY A 198 -4.73 -28.35 -9.09
N ASP A 199 -5.38 -29.35 -9.65
CA ASP A 199 -5.39 -30.72 -9.11
C ASP A 199 -3.99 -31.32 -9.26
N PRO A 200 -3.41 -31.98 -8.24
CA PRO A 200 -2.14 -32.69 -8.35
C PRO A 200 -2.05 -33.68 -9.51
N GLN A 201 -3.19 -34.15 -10.02
CA GLN A 201 -3.28 -35.01 -11.18
C GLN A 201 -3.24 -34.26 -12.53
N GLU A 202 -3.51 -32.94 -12.51
CA GLU A 202 -3.48 -32.07 -13.68
C GLU A 202 -2.32 -31.07 -13.62
N TYR A 203 -1.18 -31.49 -13.09
CA TYR A 203 0.01 -30.68 -12.92
C TYR A 203 0.41 -29.98 -14.23
N ASN A 204 0.41 -28.64 -14.19
CA ASN A 204 0.92 -27.83 -15.28
C ASN A 204 2.37 -27.40 -14.99
N PRO A 205 3.38 -28.09 -15.55
CA PRO A 205 4.78 -27.75 -15.30
C PRO A 205 5.15 -26.34 -15.81
N ASP A 206 4.40 -25.80 -16.79
CA ASP A 206 4.66 -24.46 -17.32
C ASP A 206 4.28 -23.35 -16.33
N ALA A 207 3.39 -23.61 -15.39
CA ALA A 207 3.06 -22.68 -14.33
C ALA A 207 4.27 -22.32 -13.45
N PHE A 208 5.24 -23.23 -13.32
CA PHE A 208 6.48 -23.03 -12.54
C PHE A 208 7.63 -22.42 -13.34
N ARG A 209 7.51 -22.28 -14.65
CA ARG A 209 8.56 -21.66 -15.47
C ARG A 209 8.68 -20.14 -15.25
N ASN A 210 7.70 -19.55 -14.58
CA ASN A 210 7.78 -18.12 -14.26
C ASN A 210 8.67 -17.91 -13.03
N GLU A 211 9.94 -17.72 -13.26
CA GLU A 211 10.92 -17.34 -12.24
C GLU A 211 10.73 -15.87 -11.81
N ARG A 212 9.51 -15.48 -11.47
CA ARG A 212 9.13 -14.11 -11.18
C ARG A 212 10.06 -13.45 -10.17
N LEU A 213 10.42 -14.14 -9.08
CA LEU A 213 11.32 -13.62 -8.08
C LEU A 213 12.67 -13.23 -8.71
N PHE A 214 13.25 -14.11 -9.51
CA PHE A 214 14.52 -13.84 -10.19
C PHE A 214 14.39 -12.71 -11.22
N GLN A 215 13.30 -12.67 -11.98
CA GLN A 215 13.04 -11.57 -12.92
C GLN A 215 12.99 -10.22 -12.21
N TYR A 216 12.31 -10.14 -11.08
CA TYR A 216 12.26 -8.92 -10.26
C TYR A 216 13.65 -8.53 -9.74
N MET A 217 14.42 -9.48 -9.23
CA MET A 217 15.79 -9.23 -8.76
C MET A 217 16.74 -8.79 -9.87
N GLN A 218 16.59 -9.33 -11.09
CA GLN A 218 17.40 -8.96 -12.26
C GLN A 218 17.13 -7.50 -12.69
N HIS A 219 15.90 -7.00 -12.52
CA HIS A 219 15.50 -5.63 -12.85
C HIS A 219 15.58 -4.70 -11.64
N SER A 220 16.73 -4.66 -10.96
CA SER A 220 16.93 -3.89 -9.72
C SER A 220 16.97 -2.37 -9.91
N LEU A 221 16.93 -1.87 -11.14
CA LEU A 221 16.74 -0.47 -11.48
C LEU A 221 15.37 -0.27 -12.14
N ASP A 222 14.81 0.91 -11.94
CA ASP A 222 13.57 1.31 -12.61
C ASP A 222 13.86 1.64 -14.08
N THR A 223 13.60 0.66 -14.89
CA THR A 223 13.76 0.73 -16.36
C THR A 223 12.41 0.43 -17.03
N GLY A 224 12.33 0.56 -18.33
CA GLY A 224 11.10 0.31 -19.11
C GLY A 224 10.44 -1.06 -18.89
N TRP A 225 11.13 -2.02 -18.26
CA TRP A 225 10.55 -3.32 -17.87
C TRP A 225 9.41 -3.16 -16.83
N TRP A 226 9.49 -2.13 -15.98
CA TRP A 226 8.49 -1.86 -14.94
C TRP A 226 7.26 -1.10 -15.46
N ASP A 227 7.36 -0.43 -16.61
CA ASP A 227 6.30 0.40 -17.18
C ASP A 227 5.02 -0.40 -17.44
N ASN A 228 5.18 -1.62 -17.97
CA ASN A 228 4.05 -2.50 -18.27
C ASN A 228 3.45 -3.19 -17.04
N ARG A 229 4.10 -3.04 -15.88
CA ARG A 229 3.68 -3.63 -14.60
C ARG A 229 3.07 -2.59 -13.66
N SER A 230 3.19 -1.32 -14.01
CA SER A 230 2.74 -0.17 -13.23
C SER A 230 1.54 0.54 -13.86
N ALA A 231 0.83 1.32 -13.07
CA ALA A 231 -0.29 2.13 -13.53
C ALA A 231 0.19 3.29 -14.42
N GLN A 232 -0.48 3.51 -15.54
CA GLN A 232 -0.26 4.65 -16.42
C GLN A 232 -1.23 5.78 -16.04
N TRP A 233 -0.85 6.55 -15.02
CA TRP A 233 -1.74 7.51 -14.36
C TRP A 233 -2.34 8.55 -15.29
N ASP A 234 -1.57 9.08 -16.23
CA ASP A 234 -1.97 10.06 -17.26
C ASP A 234 -3.06 9.54 -18.20
N LYS A 235 -3.18 8.21 -18.34
CA LYS A 235 -4.17 7.54 -19.17
C LYS A 235 -5.42 7.12 -18.40
N ILE A 236 -5.40 7.12 -17.08
CA ILE A 236 -6.56 6.73 -16.27
C ILE A 236 -7.57 7.87 -16.22
N LYS A 237 -8.62 7.79 -17.05
CA LYS A 237 -9.70 8.77 -17.16
C LYS A 237 -11.03 8.30 -16.59
N VAL A 238 -11.19 6.99 -16.36
CA VAL A 238 -12.39 6.39 -15.76
C VAL A 238 -12.63 6.94 -14.35
N PRO A 239 -13.88 7.18 -13.94
CA PRO A 239 -14.20 7.52 -12.55
C PRO A 239 -13.72 6.47 -11.56
N PHE A 240 -13.14 6.89 -10.42
CA PHE A 240 -12.70 5.94 -9.41
C PHE A 240 -12.89 6.40 -7.97
N LEU A 241 -13.10 5.41 -7.10
CA LEU A 241 -13.02 5.54 -5.65
C LEU A 241 -11.79 4.75 -5.18
N SER A 242 -10.69 5.44 -4.89
CA SER A 242 -9.46 4.86 -4.34
C SER A 242 -9.60 4.70 -2.84
N ALA A 243 -9.45 3.48 -2.32
CA ALA A 243 -9.52 3.23 -0.89
C ALA A 243 -8.19 2.68 -0.37
N GLY A 244 -7.49 3.45 0.47
CA GLY A 244 -6.22 3.08 1.08
C GLY A 244 -6.33 2.80 2.57
N ASN A 245 -5.29 2.21 3.14
CA ASN A 245 -5.20 1.85 4.55
C ASN A 245 -3.96 2.49 5.18
N TRP A 246 -4.14 3.30 6.24
CA TRP A 246 -3.02 3.90 6.97
C TRP A 246 -2.01 2.87 7.49
N SER A 247 -2.46 1.66 7.76
CA SER A 247 -1.61 0.55 8.22
C SER A 247 -0.96 -0.24 7.08
N GLY A 248 -1.22 0.14 5.83
CA GLY A 248 -0.68 -0.51 4.62
C GLY A 248 0.63 0.10 4.14
N HIS A 249 1.54 0.45 5.04
CA HIS A 249 2.73 1.21 4.70
C HIS A 249 3.81 0.42 3.97
N ASN A 250 3.65 -0.85 3.71
CA ASN A 250 4.73 -1.61 3.08
C ASN A 250 4.33 -2.15 1.71
N LEU A 251 3.12 -1.82 1.22
CA LEU A 251 2.64 -2.36 -0.05
C LEU A 251 1.60 -1.48 -0.78
N HIS A 252 0.52 -1.02 -0.13
CA HIS A 252 -0.66 -0.53 -0.84
C HIS A 252 -0.89 0.98 -0.74
N LEU A 253 -0.67 1.57 0.44
CA LEU A 253 -1.09 2.94 0.76
C LEU A 253 -0.61 3.98 -0.25
N ARG A 254 0.67 3.87 -0.67
CA ARG A 254 1.27 4.81 -1.61
C ARG A 254 0.55 4.80 -2.96
N GLY A 255 0.25 3.62 -3.50
CA GLY A 255 -0.48 3.49 -4.77
C GLY A 255 -1.85 4.15 -4.74
N ASN A 256 -2.60 4.03 -3.64
CA ASN A 256 -3.91 4.66 -3.51
C ASN A 256 -3.83 6.19 -3.44
N THR A 257 -2.87 6.75 -2.70
CA THR A 257 -2.69 8.20 -2.59
C THR A 257 -2.12 8.80 -3.87
N GLU A 258 -1.12 8.16 -4.49
CA GLU A 258 -0.55 8.58 -5.77
C GLU A 258 -1.57 8.50 -6.91
N GLY A 259 -2.38 7.44 -6.95
CA GLY A 259 -3.46 7.31 -7.92
C GLY A 259 -4.45 8.47 -7.82
N PHE A 260 -4.85 8.86 -6.60
CA PHE A 260 -5.72 10.00 -6.41
C PHE A 260 -5.09 11.31 -6.88
N VAL A 261 -3.80 11.54 -6.61
CA VAL A 261 -3.10 12.78 -7.00
C VAL A 261 -2.86 12.80 -8.51
N ARG A 262 -2.33 11.71 -9.09
CA ARG A 262 -1.73 11.68 -10.42
C ARG A 262 -2.67 11.27 -11.55
N ALA A 263 -3.71 10.47 -11.27
CA ALA A 263 -4.58 9.99 -12.33
C ALA A 263 -5.36 11.12 -12.99
N ALA A 264 -5.47 11.06 -14.33
CA ALA A 264 -6.11 12.07 -15.16
C ALA A 264 -7.65 12.12 -15.06
N SER A 265 -8.25 11.22 -14.28
CA SER A 265 -9.71 11.22 -14.07
C SER A 265 -10.19 12.51 -13.43
N LYS A 266 -11.27 13.08 -13.98
CA LYS A 266 -11.97 14.25 -13.43
C LYS A 266 -12.88 13.90 -12.26
N HIS A 267 -13.25 12.64 -12.12
CA HIS A 267 -14.19 12.14 -11.11
C HIS A 267 -13.50 11.11 -10.24
N LYS A 268 -12.93 11.57 -9.13
CA LYS A 268 -12.14 10.74 -8.24
C LYS A 268 -12.45 11.01 -6.79
N LYS A 269 -12.52 9.95 -6.00
CA LYS A 269 -12.67 9.99 -4.55
C LYS A 269 -11.52 9.25 -3.90
N LEU A 270 -11.05 9.75 -2.76
CA LEU A 270 -10.07 9.10 -1.89
C LEU A 270 -10.73 8.77 -0.57
N ARG A 271 -10.68 7.53 -0.16
CA ARG A 271 -11.04 7.06 1.17
C ARG A 271 -9.81 6.43 1.80
N ILE A 272 -9.41 6.85 3.00
CA ILE A 272 -8.34 6.17 3.74
C ILE A 272 -8.91 5.69 5.08
N HIS A 273 -8.83 4.38 5.30
CA HIS A 273 -9.20 3.69 6.52
C HIS A 273 -7.97 3.18 7.28
N THR A 274 -8.15 2.35 8.30
CA THR A 274 -7.09 1.67 9.05
C THR A 274 -7.53 0.26 9.44
N GLY A 275 -6.67 -0.52 10.08
CA GLY A 275 -6.97 -1.86 10.56
C GLY A 275 -6.55 -2.96 9.58
N THR A 276 -7.18 -4.13 9.70
CA THR A 276 -6.84 -5.29 8.88
C THR A 276 -7.20 -5.08 7.41
N HIS A 277 -6.48 -5.78 6.56
CA HIS A 277 -6.50 -5.65 5.10
C HIS A 277 -7.89 -5.77 4.46
N TYR A 278 -8.74 -6.62 4.98
CA TYR A 278 -10.06 -6.91 4.40
C TYR A 278 -11.22 -6.29 5.17
N HIS A 279 -11.01 -5.88 6.43
CA HIS A 279 -12.11 -5.50 7.31
C HIS A 279 -12.98 -4.38 6.73
N ALA A 280 -12.37 -3.24 6.39
CA ALA A 280 -13.09 -2.06 5.92
C ALA A 280 -13.87 -2.29 4.60
N PHE A 281 -13.42 -3.20 3.74
CA PHE A 281 -14.09 -3.52 2.49
C PHE A 281 -15.44 -4.22 2.70
N TYR A 282 -15.50 -5.12 3.70
CA TYR A 282 -16.67 -5.96 3.98
C TYR A 282 -17.57 -5.43 5.10
N THR A 283 -17.27 -4.28 5.72
CA THR A 283 -18.20 -3.61 6.65
C THR A 283 -19.43 -3.08 5.92
N GLU A 284 -20.51 -2.84 6.64
CA GLU A 284 -21.70 -2.20 6.07
C GLU A 284 -21.37 -0.84 5.47
N GLU A 285 -20.55 -0.04 6.15
CA GLU A 285 -20.09 1.26 5.65
C GLU A 285 -19.27 1.13 4.36
N GLY A 286 -18.32 0.20 4.30
CA GLY A 286 -17.50 -0.03 3.10
C GLY A 286 -18.33 -0.50 1.92
N ARG A 287 -19.20 -1.50 2.12
CA ARG A 287 -20.13 -1.98 1.09
C ARG A 287 -21.08 -0.91 0.61
N ARG A 288 -21.55 -0.05 1.53
CA ARG A 288 -22.45 1.07 1.19
C ARG A 288 -21.75 2.13 0.35
N ASP A 289 -20.52 2.50 0.67
CA ASP A 289 -19.73 3.45 -0.15
C ASP A 289 -19.48 2.87 -1.56
N GLN A 290 -19.14 1.58 -1.66
CA GLN A 290 -19.00 0.88 -2.94
C GLN A 290 -20.32 0.88 -3.74
N LEU A 291 -21.44 0.57 -3.09
CA LEU A 291 -22.76 0.55 -3.75
C LEU A 291 -23.16 1.94 -4.23
N ARG A 292 -22.97 2.97 -3.42
CA ARG A 292 -23.24 4.36 -3.78
C ARG A 292 -22.46 4.77 -5.03
N TRP A 293 -21.19 4.35 -5.12
CA TRP A 293 -20.32 4.62 -6.25
C TRP A 293 -20.83 3.94 -7.52
N PHE A 294 -21.13 2.65 -7.46
CA PHE A 294 -21.60 1.90 -8.63
C PHE A 294 -23.04 2.21 -9.00
N ASP A 295 -23.94 2.43 -8.07
CA ASP A 295 -25.31 2.87 -8.37
C ASP A 295 -25.29 4.20 -9.15
N TYR A 296 -24.40 5.13 -8.77
CA TYR A 296 -24.26 6.40 -9.49
C TYR A 296 -23.71 6.18 -10.91
N TRP A 297 -22.56 5.54 -11.06
CA TRP A 297 -21.88 5.45 -12.35
C TRP A 297 -22.43 4.39 -13.29
N LEU A 298 -22.89 3.26 -12.77
CA LEU A 298 -23.34 2.13 -13.59
C LEU A 298 -24.85 2.13 -13.81
N LYS A 299 -25.64 2.67 -12.87
CA LYS A 299 -27.11 2.70 -12.97
C LYS A 299 -27.70 4.09 -13.16
N GLY A 300 -26.94 5.15 -12.96
CA GLY A 300 -27.42 6.54 -13.05
C GLY A 300 -28.32 6.95 -11.88
N ILE A 301 -28.20 6.26 -10.74
CA ILE A 301 -28.97 6.59 -9.53
C ILE A 301 -28.25 7.71 -8.76
N ASP A 302 -28.94 8.80 -8.49
CA ASP A 302 -28.39 9.86 -7.64
C ASP A 302 -28.31 9.39 -6.18
N THR A 303 -27.11 8.99 -5.78
CA THR A 303 -26.82 8.50 -4.43
C THR A 303 -26.31 9.58 -3.48
N GLY A 304 -26.09 10.80 -3.99
CA GLY A 304 -25.46 11.89 -3.26
C GLY A 304 -23.95 11.74 -3.05
N ILE A 305 -23.31 10.69 -3.57
CA ILE A 305 -21.87 10.47 -3.36
C ILE A 305 -21.03 11.56 -4.04
N MET A 306 -21.48 12.11 -5.14
CA MET A 306 -20.76 13.17 -5.87
C MET A 306 -20.89 14.54 -5.20
N ASP A 307 -21.89 14.73 -4.33
CA ASP A 307 -22.08 15.95 -3.56
C ASP A 307 -21.13 16.04 -2.34
N GLU A 308 -20.54 14.91 -1.94
CA GLU A 308 -19.58 14.84 -0.83
C GLU A 308 -18.21 15.37 -1.25
N PRO A 309 -17.42 15.93 -0.30
CA PRO A 309 -16.03 16.26 -0.54
C PRO A 309 -15.25 15.06 -1.10
N PRO A 310 -14.23 15.29 -1.94
CA PRO A 310 -13.55 14.19 -2.64
C PRO A 310 -12.72 13.29 -1.73
N VAL A 311 -12.38 13.71 -0.54
CA VAL A 311 -11.49 12.98 0.38
C VAL A 311 -12.19 12.66 1.68
N LYS A 312 -12.09 11.40 2.15
CA LYS A 312 -12.66 10.91 3.41
C LYS A 312 -11.57 10.14 4.16
N LEU A 313 -11.08 10.70 5.25
CA LEU A 313 -9.97 10.16 6.04
C LEU A 313 -10.44 9.66 7.40
N LEU A 314 -10.04 8.45 7.78
CA LEU A 314 -10.16 7.97 9.15
C LEU A 314 -9.03 8.59 9.98
N ILE A 315 -9.38 9.34 11.03
CA ILE A 315 -8.41 10.08 11.85
C ILE A 315 -7.96 9.20 13.01
N ARG A 316 -6.72 8.73 12.97
CA ARG A 316 -6.14 7.90 14.04
C ARG A 316 -5.73 8.76 15.22
N THR A 317 -6.10 8.33 16.42
CA THR A 317 -5.76 9.02 17.68
C THR A 317 -4.87 8.20 18.61
N GLY A 318 -4.40 7.06 18.13
CA GLY A 318 -3.47 6.16 18.80
C GLY A 318 -4.13 5.09 19.66
N GLY A 319 -3.65 3.86 19.56
CA GLY A 319 -4.03 2.74 20.43
C GLY A 319 -5.36 2.07 20.11
N GLY A 320 -6.02 2.42 19.00
CA GLY A 320 -7.30 1.86 18.63
C GLY A 320 -7.32 1.10 17.30
N GLY A 321 -8.45 0.49 17.03
CA GLY A 321 -8.78 -0.13 15.75
C GLY A 321 -9.66 0.75 14.87
N MET A 322 -10.14 0.19 13.76
CA MET A 322 -10.97 0.93 12.80
C MET A 322 -12.25 1.51 13.44
N ASN A 323 -12.86 0.78 14.37
CA ASN A 323 -14.12 1.18 15.00
C ASN A 323 -13.97 2.27 16.06
N ASP A 324 -12.74 2.56 16.50
CA ASP A 324 -12.46 3.55 17.56
C ASP A 324 -12.26 4.95 17.00
N TYR A 325 -12.16 5.09 15.69
CA TYR A 325 -11.84 6.33 15.02
C TYR A 325 -13.00 6.85 14.19
N LYS A 326 -12.98 8.15 13.90
CA LYS A 326 -14.02 8.83 13.11
C LYS A 326 -13.49 9.25 11.76
N PHE A 327 -14.33 9.13 10.74
CA PHE A 327 -14.06 9.70 9.44
C PHE A 327 -14.25 11.21 9.43
N ARG A 328 -13.40 11.88 8.68
CA ARG A 328 -13.46 13.32 8.40
C ARG A 328 -13.39 13.55 6.89
N PHE A 329 -14.27 14.41 6.40
CA PHE A 329 -14.24 14.85 5.01
C PHE A 329 -13.28 16.00 4.80
N GLU A 330 -12.58 15.98 3.66
CA GLU A 330 -11.62 16.99 3.23
C GLU A 330 -11.80 17.30 1.74
N ASN A 331 -11.46 18.53 1.36
CA ASN A 331 -11.66 18.97 -0.02
C ASN A 331 -10.54 18.56 -0.98
N GLU A 332 -9.39 18.11 -0.45
CA GLU A 332 -8.19 17.83 -1.21
C GLU A 332 -7.21 16.94 -0.46
N TRP A 333 -6.24 16.41 -1.21
CA TRP A 333 -5.09 15.68 -0.69
C TRP A 333 -3.83 16.03 -1.49
N PRO A 334 -2.67 16.37 -0.87
CA PRO A 334 -2.54 16.67 0.58
C PRO A 334 -3.39 17.88 1.00
N LEU A 335 -3.63 18.04 2.33
CA LEU A 335 -4.50 19.08 2.86
C LEU A 335 -3.87 20.48 2.67
N ALA A 336 -4.58 21.46 2.06
CA ALA A 336 -4.06 22.81 1.85
C ALA A 336 -3.72 23.55 3.15
N ARG A 337 -4.42 23.23 4.26
CA ARG A 337 -4.12 23.81 5.56
C ARG A 337 -2.87 23.24 6.24
N THR A 338 -2.18 22.29 5.62
CA THR A 338 -0.97 21.69 6.16
C THR A 338 0.12 22.74 6.39
N ARG A 339 0.68 22.73 7.59
CA ARG A 339 1.85 23.53 7.95
C ARG A 339 3.09 22.65 7.93
N TRP A 340 3.84 22.71 6.84
CA TRP A 340 5.07 21.95 6.66
C TRP A 340 6.11 22.39 7.69
N THR A 341 6.33 21.57 8.71
CA THR A 341 7.14 21.91 9.87
C THR A 341 8.39 21.05 9.91
N ARG A 342 9.57 21.69 9.93
CA ARG A 342 10.86 21.01 10.08
C ARG A 342 11.11 20.71 11.55
N PHE A 343 11.51 19.48 11.83
CA PHE A 343 12.07 19.04 13.09
C PHE A 343 13.49 18.61 12.83
N TYR A 344 14.45 19.43 13.26
CA TYR A 344 15.87 19.21 13.04
C TYR A 344 16.41 18.15 14.00
N LEU A 345 17.24 17.25 13.47
CA LEU A 345 17.92 16.24 14.26
C LEU A 345 19.11 16.87 15.00
N ARG A 346 19.24 16.57 16.28
CA ARG A 346 20.39 16.91 17.10
C ARG A 346 20.93 15.66 17.76
N ALA A 347 22.18 15.34 17.54
CA ALA A 347 22.91 14.29 18.24
C ALA A 347 23.30 14.81 19.63
N ASP A 348 22.74 14.21 20.69
CA ASP A 348 22.93 14.68 22.07
C ASP A 348 24.09 14.00 22.80
N GLN A 349 24.74 12.99 22.17
CA GLN A 349 25.87 12.21 22.73
C GLN A 349 25.59 11.66 24.14
N LYS A 350 24.35 11.36 24.46
CA LYS A 350 24.01 10.67 25.69
C LYS A 350 24.49 9.23 25.60
N GLU A 351 24.94 8.69 26.74
CA GLU A 351 25.16 7.26 26.85
C GLU A 351 23.94 6.50 26.32
N PRO A 352 24.15 5.41 25.55
CA PRO A 352 23.03 4.62 25.08
C PRO A 352 22.18 4.21 26.28
N ALA A 353 20.88 4.41 26.23
CA ALA A 353 20.00 3.79 27.21
C ALA A 353 20.21 2.26 27.18
N PRO A 354 20.00 1.57 28.29
CA PRO A 354 20.16 0.10 28.37
C PRO A 354 19.22 -0.65 27.43
N GLU A 355 18.35 0.06 26.77
CA GLU A 355 17.46 -0.47 25.74
C GLU A 355 18.13 -0.48 24.36
N PRO A 356 17.82 -1.49 23.53
CA PRO A 356 18.43 -1.70 22.21
C PRO A 356 18.29 -0.56 21.22
N MET A 357 17.31 0.29 21.44
CA MET A 357 17.02 1.50 20.68
C MET A 357 16.83 2.67 21.66
N GLY A 358 17.83 2.95 22.46
CA GLY A 358 17.86 4.15 23.29
C GLY A 358 17.70 5.40 22.43
N CYS A 359 17.11 6.46 22.98
CA CYS A 359 17.00 7.74 22.29
C CYS A 359 18.28 8.54 22.51
N GLU A 360 19.15 8.60 21.52
CA GLU A 360 20.43 9.28 21.57
C GLU A 360 20.37 10.73 21.06
N GLY A 361 19.24 11.14 20.50
CA GLY A 361 19.10 12.45 19.90
C GLY A 361 17.76 13.12 20.14
N SER A 362 17.68 14.37 19.78
CA SER A 362 16.48 15.20 19.89
C SER A 362 15.99 15.68 18.55
N LEU A 363 14.67 15.84 18.43
CA LEU A 363 13.99 16.51 17.32
C LEU A 363 13.58 17.93 17.75
N LEU A 364 14.15 18.95 17.11
CA LEU A 364 14.00 20.36 17.50
C LEU A 364 13.38 21.20 16.38
N LYS A 365 12.63 22.23 16.72
CA LYS A 365 12.08 23.20 15.74
C LYS A 365 13.14 24.18 15.21
N GLN A 366 14.29 24.28 15.86
CA GLN A 366 15.39 25.14 15.47
C GLN A 366 16.61 24.30 15.07
N ALA A 367 17.30 24.69 14.00
CA ALA A 367 18.47 23.99 13.53
C ALA A 367 19.62 24.12 14.56
N PRO A 368 20.28 23.01 14.92
CA PRO A 368 21.46 23.05 15.77
C PRO A 368 22.62 23.78 15.06
N MET A 369 23.26 24.72 15.74
CA MET A 369 24.40 25.46 15.18
C MET A 369 25.68 24.61 15.15
N LYS A 370 25.88 23.77 16.16
CA LYS A 370 27.06 22.91 16.29
C LYS A 370 26.86 21.63 15.50
N ARG A 371 27.88 21.25 14.72
CA ARG A 371 27.95 19.96 14.06
C ARG A 371 28.15 18.85 15.10
N ALA A 372 27.40 17.76 14.92
CA ALA A 372 27.53 16.54 15.69
C ALA A 372 27.13 15.35 14.80
N ALA A 373 27.40 14.14 15.26
CA ALA A 373 27.04 12.93 14.52
C ALA A 373 26.76 11.76 15.47
N LEU A 374 25.97 10.81 15.01
CA LEU A 374 25.75 9.52 15.66
C LEU A 374 26.11 8.41 14.68
N THR A 375 26.90 7.46 15.16
CA THR A 375 27.36 6.30 14.36
C THR A 375 26.75 5.02 14.93
N TYR A 376 26.35 4.12 14.05
CA TYR A 376 25.84 2.80 14.38
C TYR A 376 26.37 1.73 13.43
N SER A 377 26.41 0.48 13.91
CA SER A 377 26.85 -0.65 13.09
C SER A 377 25.82 -1.04 12.05
N ALA A 378 26.24 -1.20 10.80
CA ALA A 378 25.42 -1.75 9.73
C ALA A 378 25.17 -3.28 9.88
N THR A 379 25.97 -3.95 10.71
CA THR A 379 25.97 -5.42 10.88
C THR A 379 25.12 -5.94 12.01
N GLY A 380 24.49 -5.10 12.80
CA GLY A 380 23.70 -5.51 13.96
C GLY A 380 22.70 -6.63 13.67
N VAL A 381 23.18 -7.88 13.56
CA VAL A 381 22.33 -9.09 13.43
C VAL A 381 22.40 -9.84 14.75
N SER A 382 21.27 -10.08 15.40
CA SER A 382 21.21 -10.98 16.55
C SER A 382 21.14 -12.44 16.10
N HIS A 383 21.43 -13.35 17.04
CA HIS A 383 21.32 -14.80 16.83
C HIS A 383 19.90 -15.29 16.48
N ALA A 384 18.88 -14.48 16.71
CA ALA A 384 17.50 -14.85 16.39
C ALA A 384 17.22 -14.88 14.88
N GLY A 385 18.19 -14.53 14.05
CA GLY A 385 18.08 -14.61 12.60
C GLY A 385 17.15 -13.57 11.99
N VAL A 386 17.00 -13.67 10.68
CA VAL A 386 16.21 -12.76 9.84
C VAL A 386 14.72 -12.79 10.18
N ALA A 387 14.27 -13.82 10.89
CA ALA A 387 12.85 -14.07 11.15
C ALA A 387 12.25 -13.24 12.29
N SER A 388 13.06 -12.64 13.16
CA SER A 388 12.46 -11.81 14.18
C SER A 388 12.24 -10.41 13.66
N ALA A 389 11.04 -10.18 13.28
CA ALA A 389 10.53 -8.88 12.89
C ALA A 389 10.46 -7.88 14.05
N SER A 390 10.71 -8.28 15.27
CA SER A 390 10.78 -7.37 16.39
C SER A 390 12.22 -6.98 16.65
N SER A 391 12.55 -5.72 16.44
CA SER A 391 13.80 -5.12 16.89
C SER A 391 14.05 -5.37 18.39
N THR A 392 13.01 -5.52 19.18
CA THR A 392 13.07 -5.83 20.62
C THR A 392 13.67 -7.20 20.94
N MET A 393 13.37 -8.24 20.17
CA MET A 393 14.00 -9.56 20.39
C MET A 393 15.45 -9.61 19.90
N LEU A 394 15.81 -8.79 18.93
CA LEU A 394 17.14 -8.74 18.37
C LEU A 394 18.17 -8.07 19.28
N ALA A 395 17.68 -7.30 20.19
CA ALA A 395 18.50 -6.37 20.93
C ALA A 395 18.62 -6.72 22.41
N ALA A 396 17.90 -7.72 22.92
CA ALA A 396 18.14 -8.25 24.25
C ALA A 396 19.59 -8.78 24.34
N GLY A 397 20.46 -8.01 24.95
CA GLY A 397 21.89 -8.33 25.10
C GLY A 397 22.82 -7.74 24.02
N ALA A 398 22.36 -6.89 23.12
CA ALA A 398 23.24 -6.21 22.16
C ALA A 398 24.09 -5.14 22.85
N THR A 399 25.41 -5.29 22.76
CA THR A 399 26.39 -4.30 23.24
C THR A 399 26.65 -3.18 22.22
N HIS A 400 26.10 -3.27 21.01
CA HIS A 400 26.33 -2.34 19.92
C HIS A 400 25.03 -1.68 19.45
N ARG A 401 25.11 -0.41 19.06
CA ARG A 401 24.00 0.30 18.45
C ARG A 401 23.63 -0.34 17.11
N ILE A 402 22.37 -0.70 16.95
CA ILE A 402 21.81 -1.25 15.69
C ILE A 402 21.04 -0.21 14.89
N GLY A 403 21.08 1.04 15.32
CA GLY A 403 20.43 2.20 14.74
C GLY A 403 20.56 3.39 15.67
N VAL A 404 19.93 4.50 15.30
CA VAL A 404 19.88 5.73 16.09
C VAL A 404 18.45 6.26 16.14
N SER A 405 18.08 6.86 17.28
CA SER A 405 16.73 7.40 17.50
C SER A 405 16.77 8.85 17.94
N PHE A 406 15.77 9.61 17.49
CA PHE A 406 15.58 11.02 17.82
C PHE A 406 14.16 11.26 18.30
N GLU A 407 14.00 11.98 19.42
CA GLU A 407 12.69 12.28 19.98
C GLU A 407 12.40 13.78 20.11
N THR A 408 11.13 14.14 19.98
CA THR A 408 10.67 15.46 20.41
C THR A 408 10.59 15.56 21.94
N ALA A 409 10.59 16.80 22.46
CA ALA A 409 10.00 17.03 23.77
C ALA A 409 8.54 16.59 23.78
N PRO A 410 7.92 16.33 24.95
CA PRO A 410 6.50 16.03 25.05
C PRO A 410 5.64 17.08 24.32
N MET A 411 4.62 16.62 23.54
CA MET A 411 3.70 17.54 22.86
C MET A 411 2.97 18.42 23.86
N LYS A 412 2.97 19.73 23.63
CA LYS A 412 2.29 20.71 24.52
C LYS A 412 0.75 20.65 24.38
N ALA A 413 0.26 20.14 23.25
CA ALA A 413 -1.15 19.94 22.94
C ALA A 413 -1.28 18.82 21.90
N ASP A 414 -2.49 18.30 21.73
CA ASP A 414 -2.80 17.35 20.66
C ASP A 414 -2.30 17.89 19.31
N THR A 415 -1.49 17.11 18.62
CA THR A 415 -0.81 17.52 17.40
C THR A 415 -1.11 16.51 16.27
N GLU A 416 -1.85 16.96 15.26
CA GLU A 416 -2.18 16.12 14.11
C GLU A 416 -1.07 16.19 13.06
N VAL A 417 -0.59 15.02 12.65
CA VAL A 417 0.31 14.80 11.50
C VAL A 417 -0.50 14.06 10.45
N THR A 418 -0.90 14.73 9.36
CA THR A 418 -1.70 14.13 8.29
C THR A 418 -1.19 14.55 6.93
N GLY A 419 -0.58 13.61 6.21
CA GLY A 419 -0.01 13.86 4.88
C GLY A 419 1.25 13.05 4.60
N PRO A 420 1.89 13.28 3.43
CA PRO A 420 3.21 12.75 3.10
C PRO A 420 4.29 13.33 4.01
N ILE A 421 5.33 12.54 4.27
CA ILE A 421 6.42 12.90 5.20
C ILE A 421 7.75 12.81 4.43
N LYS A 422 8.65 13.76 4.69
CA LYS A 422 10.01 13.75 4.13
C LYS A 422 11.07 13.78 5.23
N LEU A 423 12.10 12.95 5.07
CA LEU A 423 13.27 12.99 5.94
C LEU A 423 14.49 13.39 5.09
N VAL A 424 15.16 14.48 5.48
CA VAL A 424 16.43 14.92 4.87
C VAL A 424 17.55 14.53 5.82
N LEU A 425 18.46 13.72 5.34
CA LEU A 425 19.60 13.21 6.10
C LEU A 425 20.92 13.57 5.43
N TRP A 426 21.86 14.02 6.21
CA TRP A 426 23.28 14.00 5.88
C TRP A 426 23.87 12.72 6.45
N ILE A 427 24.39 11.85 5.58
CA ILE A 427 24.88 10.52 5.95
C ILE A 427 26.26 10.27 5.39
N SER A 428 27.03 9.43 6.08
CA SER A 428 28.23 8.79 5.53
C SER A 428 28.29 7.34 5.97
N SER A 429 29.06 6.52 5.25
CA SER A 429 29.29 5.12 5.60
C SER A 429 30.76 4.78 5.36
N THR A 430 31.29 3.81 6.10
CA THR A 430 32.60 3.20 5.81
C THR A 430 32.55 2.29 4.56
N GLN A 431 31.35 2.04 4.03
CA GLN A 431 31.08 1.24 2.85
C GLN A 431 30.69 2.10 1.64
N LYS A 432 30.69 1.50 0.45
CA LYS A 432 30.27 2.17 -0.80
C LYS A 432 28.77 2.41 -0.93
N ASP A 433 27.95 1.89 0.00
CA ASP A 433 26.50 2.07 0.05
C ASP A 433 25.98 1.89 1.47
N MET A 434 24.76 2.35 1.74
CA MET A 434 24.04 2.06 2.97
C MET A 434 22.54 2.02 2.73
N ASP A 435 21.83 1.19 3.47
CA ASP A 435 20.37 1.14 3.51
C ASP A 435 19.85 1.95 4.71
N ILE A 436 18.84 2.78 4.45
CA ILE A 436 18.19 3.65 5.43
C ILE A 436 16.75 3.16 5.59
N PHE A 437 16.42 2.75 6.80
CA PHE A 437 15.06 2.39 7.21
C PHE A 437 14.61 3.41 8.26
N ALA A 438 13.65 4.25 7.88
CA ALA A 438 13.12 5.28 8.75
C ALA A 438 11.75 4.86 9.30
N THR A 439 11.56 4.95 10.62
CA THR A 439 10.29 4.61 11.28
C THR A 439 9.83 5.76 12.16
N ILE A 440 8.60 6.22 11.98
CA ILE A 440 7.96 7.21 12.84
C ILE A 440 7.12 6.46 13.87
N ARG A 441 7.37 6.75 15.15
CA ARG A 441 6.68 6.11 16.29
C ARG A 441 5.96 7.17 17.14
N ASN A 442 4.86 6.75 17.75
CA ASN A 442 4.14 7.52 18.75
C ASN A 442 4.49 6.95 20.13
N ILE A 443 5.15 7.74 20.97
CA ILE A 443 5.56 7.32 22.31
C ILE A 443 4.59 7.95 23.32
N GLY A 444 3.93 7.10 24.10
CA GLY A 444 2.94 7.49 25.09
C GLY A 444 3.55 8.07 26.37
N LEU A 445 2.67 8.43 27.31
CA LEU A 445 3.05 9.01 28.60
C LEU A 445 3.90 8.07 29.47
N ASP A 446 3.72 6.76 29.29
CA ASP A 446 4.48 5.72 30.00
C ASP A 446 5.81 5.38 29.33
N GLY A 447 6.18 6.10 28.28
CA GLY A 447 7.41 5.88 27.51
C GLY A 447 7.34 4.70 26.52
N LYS A 448 6.18 4.04 26.40
CA LYS A 448 5.97 2.92 25.48
C LYS A 448 5.36 3.37 24.17
N ASP A 449 5.45 2.50 23.16
CA ASP A 449 4.79 2.71 21.89
C ASP A 449 3.27 2.67 22.01
N VAL A 450 2.64 3.61 21.33
CA VAL A 450 1.21 3.59 21.04
C VAL A 450 1.03 3.00 19.65
N TRP A 451 0.72 1.71 19.62
CA TRP A 451 0.60 0.93 18.39
C TRP A 451 -0.74 1.12 17.70
N GLU A 452 -0.72 0.92 16.39
CA GLU A 452 -1.91 0.76 15.55
C GLU A 452 -2.06 -0.69 15.10
N VAL A 453 -3.28 -1.05 14.67
CA VAL A 453 -3.55 -2.38 14.10
C VAL A 453 -3.09 -2.41 12.64
N GLY A 454 -2.19 -3.33 12.32
CA GLY A 454 -1.67 -3.54 10.98
C GLY A 454 -2.57 -4.35 10.07
N GLN A 455 -2.23 -4.42 8.78
CA GLN A 455 -3.00 -5.16 7.77
C GLN A 455 -3.17 -6.65 8.10
N GLN A 456 -2.22 -7.25 8.79
CA GLN A 456 -2.25 -8.67 9.22
C GLN A 456 -2.65 -8.82 10.70
N GLY A 457 -3.22 -7.79 11.31
CA GLY A 457 -3.54 -7.77 12.74
C GLY A 457 -2.36 -7.52 13.67
N GLN A 458 -1.13 -7.39 13.15
CA GLN A 458 0.07 -7.10 13.93
C GLN A 458 0.09 -5.64 14.41
N GLN A 459 0.92 -5.37 15.41
CA GLN A 459 1.21 -3.99 15.83
C GLN A 459 2.07 -3.28 14.79
N VAL A 460 1.70 -2.05 14.42
CA VAL A 460 2.44 -1.23 13.46
C VAL A 460 2.70 0.18 13.99
N PRO A 461 3.82 0.82 13.59
CA PRO A 461 4.12 2.21 13.93
C PRO A 461 3.28 3.19 13.10
N VAL A 462 3.54 4.47 13.27
CA VAL A 462 2.80 5.55 12.56
C VAL A 462 3.06 5.55 11.06
N ALA A 463 4.34 5.49 10.66
CA ALA A 463 4.75 5.50 9.25
C ALA A 463 6.16 4.91 9.07
N LYS A 464 6.48 4.52 7.84
CA LYS A 464 7.78 4.01 7.43
C LYS A 464 8.26 4.63 6.12
N GLY A 465 9.57 4.67 5.94
CA GLY A 465 10.24 5.07 4.71
C GLY A 465 11.56 4.35 4.52
N TRP A 466 12.01 4.27 3.28
CA TRP A 466 13.19 3.50 2.89
C TRP A 466 14.00 4.24 1.85
N LEU A 467 15.30 4.10 1.93
CA LEU A 467 16.20 4.52 0.85
C LEU A 467 17.53 3.77 0.91
N ARG A 468 17.93 3.17 -0.18
CA ARG A 468 19.32 2.81 -0.42
C ARG A 468 20.09 4.06 -0.89
N ALA A 469 21.17 4.42 -0.22
CA ALA A 469 21.88 5.67 -0.46
C ALA A 469 22.37 5.83 -1.90
N SER A 470 22.74 4.73 -2.57
CA SER A 470 23.10 4.76 -3.98
C SER A 470 21.92 5.10 -4.92
N HIS A 471 20.69 4.99 -4.45
CA HIS A 471 19.46 5.34 -5.18
C HIS A 471 18.95 6.76 -4.85
N ARG A 472 19.76 7.62 -4.23
CA ARG A 472 19.38 8.98 -3.80
C ARG A 472 19.12 10.00 -4.91
N LYS A 473 19.40 9.64 -6.17
CA LYS A 473 19.10 10.53 -7.31
C LYS A 473 17.60 10.80 -7.37
N LEU A 474 17.23 12.08 -7.34
CA LEU A 474 15.86 12.52 -7.49
C LEU A 474 15.50 12.74 -8.97
N ASP A 475 14.25 12.51 -9.29
CA ASP A 475 13.62 13.00 -10.51
C ASP A 475 13.05 14.40 -10.20
N PRO A 476 13.58 15.48 -10.79
CA PRO A 476 13.18 16.86 -10.47
C PRO A 476 11.75 17.17 -10.93
N ASP A 477 11.28 16.55 -12.01
CA ASP A 477 9.97 16.80 -12.58
C ASP A 477 8.86 16.13 -11.75
N MET A 478 9.20 15.03 -11.06
CA MET A 478 8.28 14.24 -10.25
C MET A 478 8.34 14.57 -8.76
N SER A 479 9.44 15.19 -8.31
CA SER A 479 9.64 15.54 -6.90
C SER A 479 8.83 16.76 -6.49
N LEU A 480 8.29 16.72 -5.28
CA LEU A 480 7.61 17.86 -4.64
C LEU A 480 8.39 18.27 -3.38
N PRO A 481 8.29 19.52 -2.92
CA PRO A 481 9.06 20.00 -1.75
C PRO A 481 8.91 19.11 -0.51
N TYR A 482 7.78 18.42 -0.37
CA TYR A 482 7.42 17.55 0.75
C TYR A 482 7.44 16.07 0.42
N ARG A 483 7.68 15.67 -0.84
CA ARG A 483 7.69 14.28 -1.31
C ARG A 483 8.79 14.11 -2.35
N PRO A 484 9.95 13.57 -1.96
CA PRO A 484 11.00 13.25 -2.92
C PRO A 484 10.53 12.09 -3.82
N TYR A 485 10.87 12.14 -5.10
CA TYR A 485 10.65 11.07 -6.04
C TYR A 485 11.99 10.64 -6.63
N HIS A 486 12.42 9.42 -6.30
CA HIS A 486 13.72 8.92 -6.75
C HIS A 486 13.60 8.32 -8.15
N ALA A 487 14.57 8.65 -9.01
CA ALA A 487 14.61 8.15 -10.39
C ALA A 487 14.85 6.63 -10.46
N HIS A 488 15.64 6.09 -9.56
CA HIS A 488 16.04 4.67 -9.48
C HIS A 488 16.66 4.09 -10.78
N ASN A 489 17.03 4.91 -11.74
CA ASN A 489 17.53 4.49 -13.05
C ASN A 489 19.05 4.29 -13.10
N GLU A 490 19.76 4.69 -12.06
CA GLU A 490 21.21 4.53 -11.90
C GLU A 490 21.60 4.50 -10.42
N ARG A 491 22.85 4.09 -10.13
CA ARG A 491 23.41 4.03 -8.78
C ARG A 491 24.48 5.07 -8.58
N TRP A 492 24.31 5.93 -7.57
CA TRP A 492 25.28 6.91 -7.12
C TRP A 492 26.00 6.40 -5.87
N TRP A 493 27.03 5.58 -6.09
CA TRP A 493 27.78 4.99 -4.99
C TRP A 493 28.32 6.04 -4.02
N LEU A 494 28.38 5.69 -2.72
CA LEU A 494 29.04 6.50 -1.73
C LEU A 494 30.56 6.37 -1.86
N ARG A 495 31.26 7.44 -1.48
CA ARG A 495 32.68 7.37 -1.17
C ARG A 495 32.82 7.16 0.33
N PRO A 496 33.55 6.10 0.78
CA PRO A 496 33.68 5.80 2.20
C PRO A 496 34.13 7.01 3.02
N GLY A 497 33.38 7.32 4.08
CA GLY A 497 33.64 8.44 4.99
C GLY A 497 33.18 9.82 4.50
N GLU A 498 32.84 10.01 3.21
CA GLU A 498 32.34 11.30 2.69
C GLU A 498 30.86 11.53 2.99
N PRO A 499 30.47 12.63 3.66
CA PRO A 499 29.08 12.94 3.89
C PRO A 499 28.34 13.34 2.61
N VAL A 500 27.13 12.79 2.43
CA VAL A 500 26.20 13.15 1.35
C VAL A 500 24.81 13.43 1.89
N ALA A 501 24.05 14.29 1.21
CA ALA A 501 22.66 14.54 1.52
C ALA A 501 21.76 13.49 0.83
N CYS A 502 20.77 12.98 1.55
CA CYS A 502 19.73 12.10 1.05
C CYS A 502 18.35 12.63 1.46
N GLU A 503 17.38 12.53 0.57
CA GLU A 503 15.98 12.76 0.89
C GLU A 503 15.24 11.43 0.91
N VAL A 504 14.61 11.04 2.02
CA VAL A 504 13.87 9.79 2.16
C VAL A 504 12.38 10.07 2.11
N GLU A 505 11.68 9.41 1.19
CA GLU A 505 10.22 9.38 1.19
C GLU A 505 9.75 8.51 2.35
N ILE A 506 9.03 9.09 3.31
CA ILE A 506 8.27 8.36 4.31
C ILE A 506 6.81 8.37 3.85
N TRP A 507 6.19 7.19 3.79
CA TRP A 507 4.84 7.06 3.28
C TRP A 507 3.83 7.85 4.11
N PRO A 508 2.72 8.29 3.50
CA PRO A 508 1.74 9.15 4.16
C PRO A 508 1.22 8.56 5.45
N ALA A 509 0.95 9.43 6.41
CA ALA A 509 0.36 9.05 7.69
C ALA A 509 -0.82 9.94 8.06
N CYS A 510 -1.61 9.47 9.00
CA CYS A 510 -2.55 10.27 9.78
C CYS A 510 -2.49 9.81 11.23
N MET A 511 -2.03 10.69 12.12
CA MET A 511 -1.93 10.43 13.55
C MET A 511 -2.11 11.71 14.35
N VAL A 512 -2.96 11.67 15.35
CA VAL A 512 -3.01 12.70 16.40
C VAL A 512 -2.13 12.25 17.56
N PHE A 513 -0.94 12.85 17.68
CA PHE A 513 -0.09 12.70 18.86
C PHE A 513 -0.73 13.48 20.00
N LYS A 514 -1.13 12.79 21.06
CA LYS A 514 -1.80 13.41 22.21
C LYS A 514 -0.87 14.31 23.01
N GLN A 515 -1.43 15.23 23.77
CA GLN A 515 -0.66 16.03 24.75
C GLN A 515 0.17 15.11 25.64
N GLY A 516 1.45 15.43 25.80
CA GLY A 516 2.42 14.63 26.56
C GLY A 516 3.09 13.50 25.78
N HIS A 517 2.52 13.04 24.67
CA HIS A 517 3.17 12.07 23.80
C HIS A 517 4.38 12.66 23.08
N ARG A 518 5.22 11.82 22.50
CA ARG A 518 6.41 12.22 21.75
C ARG A 518 6.41 11.59 20.36
N ILE A 519 6.96 12.31 19.40
CA ILE A 519 7.29 11.77 18.10
C ILE A 519 8.71 11.24 18.18
N ARG A 520 8.91 9.95 17.86
CA ARG A 520 10.22 9.33 17.72
C ARG A 520 10.48 8.97 16.26
N LEU A 521 11.67 9.27 15.79
CA LEU A 521 12.23 8.83 14.51
C LEU A 521 13.35 7.84 14.78
N ASP A 522 13.19 6.60 14.32
CA ASP A 522 14.27 5.62 14.30
C ASP A 522 14.90 5.58 12.89
N ILE A 523 16.22 5.47 12.83
CA ILE A 523 17.02 5.28 11.60
C ILE A 523 17.85 4.03 11.79
N GLN A 524 17.62 3.02 10.93
CA GLN A 524 18.18 1.68 11.06
C GLN A 524 18.74 1.17 9.73
N PRO A 525 19.68 0.16 9.74
CA PRO A 525 20.20 -0.44 8.51
C PRO A 525 19.31 -1.54 7.94
N ARG A 526 18.18 -1.82 8.58
CA ARG A 526 17.24 -2.91 8.25
C ARG A 526 15.85 -2.62 8.80
N ASP A 527 14.90 -3.51 8.48
CA ASP A 527 13.54 -3.41 8.99
C ASP A 527 13.51 -3.39 10.52
N GLY A 528 12.70 -2.49 11.05
CA GLY A 528 12.40 -2.34 12.47
C GLY A 528 11.02 -2.89 12.83
N VAL A 529 10.47 -2.37 13.94
CA VAL A 529 9.16 -2.78 14.49
C VAL A 529 8.03 -2.71 13.46
N GLY A 530 7.15 -3.72 13.50
CA GLY A 530 5.96 -3.78 12.66
C GLY A 530 6.24 -3.96 11.17
N ALA A 531 7.41 -4.46 10.79
CA ALA A 531 7.73 -4.72 9.38
C ALA A 531 7.14 -6.04 8.87
N ALA A 532 7.09 -7.07 9.72
CA ALA A 532 6.58 -8.38 9.29
C ALA A 532 5.12 -8.30 8.81
N PRO A 533 4.75 -9.08 7.78
CA PRO A 533 5.60 -10.02 7.03
C PRO A 533 6.40 -9.39 5.88
N TYR A 534 6.35 -8.08 5.70
CA TYR A 534 6.90 -7.36 4.54
C TYR A 534 8.35 -6.93 4.76
N LEU A 535 9.24 -7.92 4.93
CA LEU A 535 10.65 -7.67 5.19
C LEU A 535 11.44 -7.43 3.90
N HIS A 536 12.49 -6.62 4.01
CA HIS A 536 13.41 -6.33 2.92
C HIS A 536 14.68 -7.17 3.01
N TYR A 537 15.30 -7.37 1.86
CA TYR A 537 16.61 -7.99 1.76
C TYR A 537 17.71 -6.92 1.89
N PRO A 538 18.44 -6.88 3.02
CA PRO A 538 19.55 -5.94 3.17
C PRO A 538 20.66 -6.27 2.19
N ALA A 539 21.30 -5.24 1.66
CA ALA A 539 22.38 -5.44 0.72
C ALA A 539 23.63 -6.03 1.39
N ALA A 540 24.26 -7.00 0.72
CA ALA A 540 25.44 -7.68 1.22
C ALA A 540 26.62 -6.73 1.52
N TYR A 541 26.73 -5.59 0.83
CA TYR A 541 27.82 -4.63 1.04
C TYR A 541 27.63 -3.71 2.25
N ASN A 542 26.50 -3.77 2.94
CA ASN A 542 26.31 -3.11 4.23
C ASN A 542 26.83 -3.96 5.41
N THR A 543 27.22 -5.19 5.16
CA THR A 543 27.75 -6.06 6.20
C THR A 543 29.18 -5.66 6.58
N GLY A 544 29.45 -5.45 7.89
CA GLY A 544 30.76 -5.07 8.41
C GLY A 544 31.07 -3.58 8.40
N GLY A 545 30.11 -2.71 8.03
CA GLY A 545 30.30 -1.27 7.99
C GLY A 545 29.73 -0.49 9.17
N GLU A 546 30.13 0.76 9.26
CA GLU A 546 29.55 1.75 10.16
C GLU A 546 28.84 2.84 9.34
N ASN A 547 27.63 3.17 9.76
CA ASN A 547 26.81 4.23 9.20
C ASN A 547 26.72 5.42 10.16
N THR A 548 26.87 6.62 9.65
CA THR A 548 26.85 7.85 10.45
C THR A 548 25.74 8.78 9.96
N VAL A 549 24.96 9.30 10.90
CA VAL A 549 24.01 10.38 10.70
C VAL A 549 24.60 11.67 11.24
N HIS A 550 24.78 12.66 10.36
CA HIS A 550 25.31 13.98 10.70
C HIS A 550 24.20 14.96 11.02
N THR A 551 24.45 15.86 11.96
CA THR A 551 23.47 16.87 12.42
C THR A 551 24.13 18.22 12.62
N GLY A 552 23.36 19.30 12.45
CA GLY A 552 23.75 20.68 12.76
C GLY A 552 24.72 21.33 11.77
N GLY A 553 24.89 22.63 11.90
CA GLY A 553 25.69 23.45 11.01
C GLY A 553 25.24 23.32 9.55
N SER A 554 26.21 23.13 8.63
CA SER A 554 25.93 22.91 7.20
C SER A 554 25.37 21.52 6.86
N MET A 555 25.32 20.59 7.84
CA MET A 555 24.79 19.24 7.69
C MET A 555 23.51 19.07 8.53
N ALA A 556 22.64 20.06 8.51
CA ALA A 556 21.40 20.06 9.29
C ALA A 556 20.40 19.04 8.71
N SER A 557 20.40 17.83 9.24
CA SER A 557 19.38 16.80 8.98
C SER A 557 18.05 17.19 9.63
N TYR A 558 16.91 16.92 8.95
CA TYR A 558 15.59 17.23 9.50
C TYR A 558 14.48 16.33 8.98
N LEU A 559 13.47 16.14 9.81
CA LEU A 559 12.20 15.52 9.48
C LEU A 559 11.19 16.63 9.14
N LEU A 560 10.59 16.60 7.94
CA LEU A 560 9.52 17.50 7.51
C LEU A 560 8.18 16.82 7.73
N LEU A 561 7.41 17.33 8.70
CA LEU A 561 6.10 16.79 9.07
C LEU A 561 4.95 17.66 8.56
N PRO A 562 3.87 17.02 8.05
CA PRO A 562 2.62 17.68 7.64
C PRO A 562 1.75 17.96 8.88
N ILE A 563 2.06 19.00 9.63
CA ILE A 563 1.26 19.39 10.79
C ILE A 563 -0.05 20.01 10.31
N SER A 564 -1.16 19.38 10.65
CA SER A 564 -2.49 19.86 10.29
C SER A 564 -3.16 20.49 11.51
N PRO A 565 -3.63 21.76 11.41
CA PRO A 565 -4.46 22.32 12.45
C PRO A 565 -5.68 21.44 12.70
N LEU A 566 -5.94 21.10 13.96
CA LEU A 566 -7.14 20.35 14.33
C LEU A 566 -8.38 21.14 13.87
N LYS A 567 -9.29 20.47 13.15
CA LYS A 567 -10.62 21.04 12.92
C LYS A 567 -11.41 20.87 14.21
N SER A 568 -11.88 21.98 14.75
CA SER A 568 -12.85 22.03 15.86
C SER A 568 -14.15 21.33 15.48
#